data_beb98ae55549a84d50954497902eeb71
#
_entry.id   beb98ae55549a84d50954497902eeb71
#
_cell.length_a   1.000
_cell.length_b   1.000
_cell.length_c   1.000
_cell.angle_alpha   90.00
_cell.angle_beta   90.00
_cell.angle_gamma   90.00
#
_symmetry.space_group_name_H-M   'P 1'
#
loop_
_entity.id
_entity.type
_entity.pdbx_description
1 polymer ?
#
loop_
_entity_poly.entity_id
_entity_poly.type
_entity_poly.pdbx_seq_one_letter_code
_entity_poly.pdbx_strand_id
1 'polypeptide(L)'
;MINSTPESIVLLRLDLEKRLGFDITCTRDCEVLAEEMMRYDRRFPLSVSTLRRFFDLIKSKNPPSLTTLNSLARYTGSTSFKKWDVDRHHQNDDIVNSIVENDLASIDSSPEAITKSIASLELLLGLFEKSPGFKTSSKKIKEVQKLSIFLFRLEAFPENIWIRANRNPQTRLFVEAYPPIDYMSAFGKTLMQDYLMTADSTQDRLFSKSIIATGLIYTGIIYSIALDSVPEIMGIDTSIHPMPQARVLGQNLLALKHNVKTKTNQSKSFRKLIIQGIKSENNIWPRWSNFHCNFKFKIAEWIILSEDIELLSILNDAFKIHRNDQELYYRSNSDDCTLDLYRAWCLYILGDKESAMSVIENIENLKFLPHEERSMSMYYYSLVTKLNLNSKTYVKIEDKNKSSLNSLDLLTNQTKYIGLRKMLDSIG
;
A
#
# COMPACT_ATOMS: atom_id res chain seq x y z
N MET A 1 -19.14 22.87 -25.11
CA MET A 1 -19.81 22.58 -23.83
C MET A 1 -18.72 22.21 -22.82
N ILE A 2 -18.64 22.89 -21.67
CA ILE A 2 -17.73 22.52 -20.60
C ILE A 2 -18.40 21.35 -19.89
N ASN A 3 -17.92 20.14 -20.10
CA ASN A 3 -18.39 18.96 -19.39
C ASN A 3 -17.74 18.99 -17.99
N SER A 4 -18.53 19.42 -16.98
CA SER A 4 -18.10 19.19 -15.60
C SER A 4 -17.98 17.69 -15.37
N THR A 5 -16.79 17.23 -15.02
CA THR A 5 -16.59 15.84 -14.65
C THR A 5 -17.17 15.59 -13.24
N PRO A 6 -17.64 14.38 -12.91
CA PRO A 6 -18.04 14.06 -11.54
C PRO A 6 -16.93 14.37 -10.53
N GLU A 7 -15.67 14.22 -10.92
CA GLU A 7 -14.47 14.54 -10.13
C GLU A 7 -14.39 16.03 -9.77
N SER A 8 -14.52 16.90 -10.76
CA SER A 8 -14.48 18.36 -10.54
C SER A 8 -15.59 18.83 -9.59
N ILE A 9 -16.78 18.20 -9.63
CA ILE A 9 -17.88 18.52 -8.70
C ILE A 9 -17.51 18.15 -7.26
N VAL A 10 -16.93 16.97 -7.05
CA VAL A 10 -16.51 16.53 -5.72
C VAL A 10 -15.39 17.41 -5.17
N LEU A 11 -14.40 17.75 -6.00
CA LEU A 11 -13.31 18.68 -5.63
C LEU A 11 -13.86 20.04 -5.20
N LEU A 12 -14.84 20.56 -5.92
CA LEU A 12 -15.46 21.84 -5.58
C LEU A 12 -16.21 21.78 -4.25
N ARG A 13 -16.90 20.66 -3.95
CA ARG A 13 -17.54 20.45 -2.63
C ARG A 13 -16.50 20.50 -1.50
N LEU A 14 -15.40 19.78 -1.65
CA LEU A 14 -14.31 19.75 -0.67
C LEU A 14 -13.73 21.16 -0.42
N ASP A 15 -13.52 21.94 -1.47
CA ASP A 15 -13.03 23.32 -1.33
C ASP A 15 -14.00 24.23 -0.59
N LEU A 16 -15.31 24.05 -0.83
CA LEU A 16 -16.36 24.80 -0.14
C LEU A 16 -16.41 24.44 1.35
N GLU A 17 -16.37 23.15 1.67
CA GLU A 17 -16.36 22.66 3.05
C GLU A 17 -15.10 23.10 3.80
N LYS A 18 -13.93 23.01 3.14
CA LYS A 18 -12.66 23.53 3.69
C LYS A 18 -12.74 25.02 4.02
N ARG A 19 -13.37 25.80 3.15
CA ARG A 19 -13.54 27.24 3.36
C ARG A 19 -14.51 27.56 4.50
N LEU A 20 -15.56 26.74 4.67
CA LEU A 20 -16.52 26.85 5.77
C LEU A 20 -15.95 26.33 7.11
N GLY A 21 -14.98 25.43 7.07
CA GLY A 21 -14.41 24.78 8.25
C GLY A 21 -15.20 23.61 8.80
N PHE A 22 -16.25 23.16 8.07
CA PHE A 22 -17.05 21.97 8.43
C PHE A 22 -17.66 21.30 7.18
N ASP A 23 -18.04 20.03 7.32
CA ASP A 23 -18.69 19.24 6.27
C ASP A 23 -20.17 19.60 6.13
N ILE A 24 -20.68 19.63 4.90
CA ILE A 24 -22.09 19.90 4.61
C ILE A 24 -22.86 18.59 4.56
N THR A 25 -23.61 18.30 5.62
CA THR A 25 -24.31 17.03 5.81
C THR A 25 -25.84 17.18 5.92
N CYS A 26 -26.32 18.40 6.12
CA CYS A 26 -27.76 18.65 6.31
C CYS A 26 -28.22 19.96 5.66
N THR A 27 -29.54 20.19 5.68
CA THR A 27 -30.15 21.41 5.09
C THR A 27 -29.63 22.67 5.77
N ARG A 28 -29.43 22.66 7.09
CA ARG A 28 -28.96 23.81 7.86
C ARG A 28 -27.55 24.23 7.43
N ASP A 29 -26.68 23.30 7.10
CA ASP A 29 -25.36 23.60 6.61
C ASP A 29 -25.41 24.30 5.25
N CYS A 30 -26.36 23.91 4.39
CA CYS A 30 -26.63 24.61 3.12
C CYS A 30 -27.18 26.04 3.34
N GLU A 31 -27.93 26.27 4.40
CA GLU A 31 -28.41 27.60 4.77
C GLU A 31 -27.23 28.50 5.16
N VAL A 32 -26.36 27.99 6.00
CA VAL A 32 -25.10 28.68 6.38
C VAL A 32 -24.27 29.04 5.16
N LEU A 33 -24.05 28.07 4.25
CA LEU A 33 -23.30 28.33 3.01
C LEU A 33 -23.99 29.40 2.15
N ALA A 34 -25.30 29.35 2.00
CA ALA A 34 -26.05 30.33 1.22
C ALA A 34 -25.91 31.73 1.80
N GLU A 35 -25.97 31.88 3.13
CA GLU A 35 -25.74 33.16 3.81
C GLU A 35 -24.32 33.66 3.63
N GLU A 36 -23.29 32.79 3.80
CA GLU A 36 -21.90 33.18 3.60
C GLU A 36 -21.61 33.59 2.15
N MET A 37 -22.18 32.87 1.17
CA MET A 37 -22.06 33.24 -0.24
C MET A 37 -22.72 34.60 -0.52
N MET A 38 -23.88 34.89 0.09
CA MET A 38 -24.59 36.15 -0.06
C MET A 38 -23.81 37.30 0.60
N ARG A 39 -23.12 37.07 1.72
CA ARG A 39 -22.20 38.04 2.35
C ARG A 39 -20.99 38.32 1.48
N TYR A 40 -20.46 37.26 0.83
CA TYR A 40 -19.27 37.36 -0.01
C TYR A 40 -19.52 38.10 -1.33
N ASP A 41 -20.60 37.73 -2.07
CA ASP A 41 -20.99 38.39 -3.33
C ASP A 41 -22.49 38.30 -3.57
N ARG A 42 -23.21 39.40 -3.33
CA ARG A 42 -24.65 39.50 -3.50
C ARG A 42 -25.15 39.29 -4.93
N ARG A 43 -24.29 39.37 -5.93
CA ARG A 43 -24.66 39.22 -7.35
C ARG A 43 -24.95 37.78 -7.76
N PHE A 44 -24.54 36.79 -6.98
CA PHE A 44 -24.63 35.38 -7.34
C PHE A 44 -25.27 34.54 -6.23
N PRO A 45 -26.48 34.87 -5.79
CA PRO A 45 -27.13 34.12 -4.74
C PRO A 45 -27.49 32.74 -5.26
N LEU A 46 -27.25 31.71 -4.45
CA LEU A 46 -27.74 30.36 -4.68
C LEU A 46 -28.83 30.03 -3.65
N SER A 47 -29.92 29.40 -4.11
CA SER A 47 -30.95 28.94 -3.20
C SER A 47 -30.46 27.73 -2.41
N VAL A 48 -30.92 27.58 -1.18
CA VAL A 48 -30.69 26.42 -0.33
C VAL A 48 -31.06 25.11 -1.07
N SER A 49 -32.15 25.13 -1.86
CA SER A 49 -32.55 23.98 -2.66
C SER A 49 -31.55 23.61 -3.74
N THR A 50 -30.84 24.59 -4.35
CA THR A 50 -29.76 24.36 -5.31
C THR A 50 -28.56 23.74 -4.61
N LEU A 51 -28.17 24.25 -3.45
CA LEU A 51 -27.07 23.73 -2.64
C LEU A 51 -27.35 22.30 -2.17
N ARG A 52 -28.58 22.01 -1.69
CA ARG A 52 -28.98 20.65 -1.30
C ARG A 52 -28.82 19.63 -2.45
N ARG A 53 -29.14 20.04 -3.69
CA ARG A 53 -28.90 19.19 -4.89
C ARG A 53 -27.41 19.06 -5.20
N PHE A 54 -26.67 20.14 -5.09
CA PHE A 54 -25.23 20.15 -5.33
C PHE A 54 -24.48 19.25 -4.36
N PHE A 55 -24.87 19.20 -3.09
CA PHE A 55 -24.29 18.32 -2.07
C PHE A 55 -24.97 16.95 -1.94
N ASP A 56 -25.79 16.55 -2.91
CA ASP A 56 -26.50 15.26 -2.97
C ASP A 56 -27.41 14.97 -1.75
N LEU A 57 -27.77 15.99 -0.97
CA LEU A 57 -28.74 15.84 0.14
C LEU A 57 -30.16 15.56 -0.38
N ILE A 58 -30.43 15.91 -1.62
CA ILE A 58 -31.62 15.53 -2.36
C ILE A 58 -31.27 15.06 -3.76
N LYS A 59 -31.90 13.99 -4.24
CA LYS A 59 -31.67 13.45 -5.57
C LYS A 59 -31.98 14.50 -6.65
N SER A 60 -31.05 14.69 -7.58
CA SER A 60 -31.24 15.50 -8.78
C SER A 60 -31.08 14.63 -10.03
N LYS A 61 -31.99 14.81 -11.01
CA LYS A 61 -31.89 14.14 -12.32
C LYS A 61 -30.87 14.81 -13.22
N ASN A 62 -30.56 16.07 -12.99
CA ASN A 62 -29.71 16.89 -13.86
C ASN A 62 -28.43 17.30 -13.11
N PRO A 63 -27.27 17.34 -13.79
CA PRO A 63 -26.05 17.88 -13.22
C PRO A 63 -26.21 19.37 -12.88
N PRO A 64 -25.37 19.93 -12.00
CA PRO A 64 -25.37 21.36 -11.69
C PRO A 64 -25.15 22.20 -12.94
N SER A 65 -25.89 23.33 -13.04
CA SER A 65 -25.71 24.26 -14.15
C SER A 65 -24.35 24.96 -14.07
N LEU A 66 -23.81 25.39 -15.22
CA LEU A 66 -22.55 26.16 -15.27
C LEU A 66 -22.64 27.44 -14.43
N THR A 67 -23.82 28.09 -14.38
CA THR A 67 -24.06 29.26 -13.52
C THR A 67 -23.87 28.90 -12.05
N THR A 68 -24.45 27.78 -11.60
CA THR A 68 -24.26 27.28 -10.23
C THR A 68 -22.79 27.02 -9.93
N LEU A 69 -22.10 26.31 -10.83
CA LEU A 69 -20.69 25.98 -10.66
C LEU A 69 -19.80 27.23 -10.63
N ASN A 70 -20.07 28.23 -11.48
CA ASN A 70 -19.35 29.50 -11.46
C ASN A 70 -19.57 30.28 -10.16
N SER A 71 -20.79 30.29 -9.61
CA SER A 71 -21.06 30.96 -8.33
C SER A 71 -20.30 30.30 -7.18
N LEU A 72 -20.29 28.97 -7.15
CA LEU A 72 -19.55 28.20 -6.14
C LEU A 72 -18.05 28.39 -6.27
N ALA A 73 -17.50 28.33 -7.50
CA ALA A 73 -16.07 28.57 -7.74
C ALA A 73 -15.62 29.98 -7.37
N ARG A 74 -16.48 30.98 -7.57
CA ARG A 74 -16.19 32.36 -7.13
C ARG A 74 -16.13 32.45 -5.60
N TYR A 75 -17.01 31.80 -4.93
CA TYR A 75 -16.95 31.75 -3.48
C TYR A 75 -15.65 31.11 -2.97
N THR A 76 -15.05 30.15 -3.69
CA THR A 76 -13.72 29.62 -3.33
C THR A 76 -12.56 30.56 -3.73
N GLY A 77 -12.81 31.70 -4.36
CA GLY A 77 -11.82 32.69 -4.75
C GLY A 77 -11.39 32.67 -6.21
N SER A 78 -11.96 31.78 -7.03
CA SER A 78 -11.67 31.73 -8.47
C SER A 78 -12.63 32.66 -9.26
N THR A 79 -12.21 33.08 -10.46
CA THR A 79 -13.07 33.95 -11.29
C THR A 79 -14.17 33.18 -12.02
N SER A 80 -13.99 31.87 -12.25
CA SER A 80 -14.96 30.98 -12.92
C SER A 80 -14.68 29.53 -12.58
N PHE A 81 -15.67 28.67 -12.79
CA PHE A 81 -15.48 27.23 -12.61
C PHE A 81 -14.42 26.65 -13.54
N LYS A 82 -14.36 27.10 -14.79
CA LYS A 82 -13.33 26.67 -15.75
C LYS A 82 -11.92 26.98 -15.25
N LYS A 83 -11.70 28.20 -14.73
CA LYS A 83 -10.40 28.58 -14.20
C LYS A 83 -10.08 27.81 -12.93
N TRP A 84 -11.03 27.69 -12.03
CA TRP A 84 -10.90 26.91 -10.82
C TRP A 84 -10.51 25.44 -11.13
N ASP A 85 -11.19 24.83 -12.09
CA ASP A 85 -10.97 23.43 -12.50
C ASP A 85 -9.55 23.23 -13.08
N VAL A 86 -9.13 24.13 -13.97
CA VAL A 86 -7.78 24.13 -14.54
C VAL A 86 -6.71 24.35 -13.46
N ASP A 87 -6.87 25.36 -12.61
CA ASP A 87 -5.92 25.67 -11.55
C ASP A 87 -5.78 24.51 -10.56
N ARG A 88 -6.88 23.81 -10.26
CA ARG A 88 -6.90 22.64 -9.39
C ARG A 88 -6.22 21.43 -10.00
N HIS A 89 -6.48 21.15 -11.28
CA HIS A 89 -5.81 20.05 -11.95
C HIS A 89 -4.32 20.33 -12.12
N HIS A 90 -3.91 21.53 -12.48
CA HIS A 90 -2.50 21.90 -12.58
C HIS A 90 -1.76 21.80 -11.24
N GLN A 91 -2.33 22.32 -10.15
CA GLN A 91 -1.70 22.21 -8.83
C GLN A 91 -1.44 20.77 -8.41
N ASN A 92 -2.38 19.87 -8.67
CA ASN A 92 -2.20 18.44 -8.37
C ASN A 92 -1.21 17.77 -9.32
N ASP A 93 -1.31 18.05 -10.62
CA ASP A 93 -0.43 17.45 -11.62
C ASP A 93 1.02 17.95 -11.46
N ASP A 94 1.25 19.20 -11.14
CA ASP A 94 2.59 19.76 -10.92
C ASP A 94 3.28 19.12 -9.70
N ILE A 95 2.56 18.95 -8.58
CA ILE A 95 3.12 18.29 -7.39
C ILE A 95 3.40 16.82 -7.68
N VAL A 96 2.45 16.13 -8.28
CA VAL A 96 2.60 14.70 -8.59
C VAL A 96 3.69 14.48 -9.63
N ASN A 97 3.75 15.28 -10.68
CA ASN A 97 4.77 15.17 -11.71
C ASN A 97 6.16 15.51 -11.16
N SER A 98 6.30 16.52 -10.31
CA SER A 98 7.59 16.83 -9.67
C SER A 98 8.11 15.69 -8.81
N ILE A 99 7.21 14.93 -8.16
CA ILE A 99 7.55 13.73 -7.36
C ILE A 99 7.81 12.52 -8.26
N VAL A 100 7.19 12.48 -9.45
CA VAL A 100 7.25 11.33 -10.38
C VAL A 100 8.49 11.37 -11.27
N GLU A 101 8.89 12.55 -11.73
CA GLU A 101 9.95 12.72 -12.71
C GLU A 101 11.34 12.83 -12.08
N ASN A 102 11.43 13.21 -10.81
CA ASN A 102 12.71 13.35 -10.13
C ASN A 102 13.04 12.11 -9.30
N ASP A 103 14.28 11.65 -9.39
CA ASP A 103 14.86 10.73 -8.40
C ASP A 103 14.62 11.35 -7.02
N LEU A 104 14.08 10.55 -6.09
CA LEU A 104 13.70 11.03 -4.73
C LEU A 104 14.82 11.80 -4.00
N ALA A 105 16.06 11.69 -4.47
CA ALA A 105 17.21 12.44 -3.97
C ALA A 105 17.23 13.93 -4.38
N SER A 106 16.43 14.35 -5.36
CA SER A 106 16.37 15.72 -5.87
C SER A 106 15.07 16.46 -5.53
N ILE A 107 14.21 15.85 -4.71
CA ILE A 107 12.91 16.45 -4.37
C ILE A 107 13.10 17.58 -3.34
N ASP A 108 12.44 18.70 -3.61
CA ASP A 108 12.34 19.81 -2.67
C ASP A 108 11.71 19.36 -1.34
N SER A 109 12.53 19.31 -0.29
CA SER A 109 12.11 18.95 1.07
C SER A 109 11.74 20.17 1.93
N SER A 110 11.45 21.29 1.28
CA SER A 110 11.05 22.52 1.99
C SER A 110 9.74 22.29 2.78
N PRO A 111 9.53 23.00 3.89
CA PRO A 111 8.28 22.93 4.65
C PRO A 111 7.05 23.24 3.79
N GLU A 112 7.21 24.10 2.77
CA GLU A 112 6.13 24.44 1.83
C GLU A 112 5.76 23.25 0.94
N ALA A 113 6.74 22.52 0.39
CA ALA A 113 6.52 21.32 -0.42
C ALA A 113 5.88 20.21 0.41
N ILE A 114 6.30 20.01 1.64
CA ILE A 114 5.69 19.06 2.59
C ILE A 114 4.22 19.41 2.83
N THR A 115 3.93 20.67 3.15
CA THR A 115 2.56 21.15 3.41
C THR A 115 1.65 20.95 2.19
N LYS A 116 2.12 21.27 0.99
CA LYS A 116 1.41 21.06 -0.26
C LYS A 116 1.13 19.57 -0.52
N SER A 117 2.12 18.73 -0.25
CA SER A 117 1.99 17.27 -0.42
C SER A 117 0.97 16.66 0.53
N ILE A 118 0.94 17.10 1.79
CA ILE A 118 -0.08 16.68 2.77
C ILE A 118 -1.47 17.11 2.30
N ALA A 119 -1.62 18.38 1.88
CA ALA A 119 -2.90 18.90 1.38
C ALA A 119 -3.40 18.14 0.14
N SER A 120 -2.48 17.76 -0.77
CA SER A 120 -2.81 16.96 -1.95
C SER A 120 -3.25 15.54 -1.59
N LEU A 121 -2.59 14.92 -0.62
CA LEU A 121 -2.97 13.59 -0.12
C LEU A 121 -4.36 13.62 0.53
N GLU A 122 -4.63 14.61 1.38
CA GLU A 122 -5.96 14.81 2.00
C GLU A 122 -7.05 14.98 0.95
N LEU A 123 -6.78 15.79 -0.08
CA LEU A 123 -7.71 16.02 -1.17
C LEU A 123 -8.01 14.73 -1.94
N LEU A 124 -6.99 13.97 -2.31
CA LEU A 124 -7.15 12.69 -3.03
C LEU A 124 -7.95 11.69 -2.20
N LEU A 125 -7.63 11.52 -0.93
CA LEU A 125 -8.38 10.63 -0.05
C LEU A 125 -9.82 11.10 0.14
N GLY A 126 -10.06 12.41 0.31
CA GLY A 126 -11.40 12.98 0.37
C GLY A 126 -12.25 12.74 -0.88
N LEU A 127 -11.62 12.73 -2.08
CA LEU A 127 -12.29 12.35 -3.32
C LEU A 127 -12.83 10.91 -3.27
N PHE A 128 -12.03 9.98 -2.78
CA PHE A 128 -12.43 8.59 -2.66
C PHE A 128 -13.51 8.40 -1.59
N GLU A 129 -13.42 9.09 -0.47
CA GLU A 129 -14.42 9.03 0.62
C GLU A 129 -15.81 9.49 0.18
N LYS A 130 -15.87 10.57 -0.61
CA LYS A 130 -17.14 11.23 -0.99
C LYS A 130 -17.73 10.76 -2.32
N SER A 131 -17.04 9.89 -3.04
CA SER A 131 -17.51 9.36 -4.33
C SER A 131 -17.66 7.84 -4.30
N PRO A 132 -18.68 7.29 -3.63
CA PRO A 132 -18.96 5.86 -3.65
C PRO A 132 -19.30 5.45 -5.09
N GLY A 133 -18.45 4.70 -5.74
CA GLY A 133 -18.54 4.35 -7.16
C GLY A 133 -17.53 5.07 -8.07
N PHE A 134 -16.69 5.92 -7.51
CA PHE A 134 -15.51 6.42 -8.18
C PHE A 134 -14.57 5.22 -8.44
N LYS A 135 -14.59 4.73 -9.69
CA LYS A 135 -13.64 3.70 -10.10
C LYS A 135 -12.26 4.33 -10.08
N THR A 136 -11.50 4.01 -9.06
CA THR A 136 -10.12 4.44 -8.90
C THR A 136 -9.35 4.19 -10.18
N SER A 137 -8.99 5.24 -10.90
CA SER A 137 -8.06 5.09 -11.99
C SER A 137 -6.72 4.64 -11.40
N SER A 138 -6.03 3.70 -12.05
CA SER A 138 -4.69 3.26 -11.64
C SER A 138 -3.73 4.45 -11.45
N LYS A 139 -3.95 5.54 -12.16
CA LYS A 139 -3.20 6.81 -12.03
C LYS A 139 -3.37 7.43 -10.65
N LYS A 140 -4.59 7.62 -10.15
CA LYS A 140 -4.86 8.25 -8.85
C LYS A 140 -4.34 7.41 -7.67
N ILE A 141 -4.43 6.09 -7.76
CA ILE A 141 -3.83 5.20 -6.76
C ILE A 141 -2.32 5.40 -6.70
N LYS A 142 -1.64 5.48 -7.85
CA LYS A 142 -0.20 5.76 -7.91
C LYS A 142 0.15 7.13 -7.34
N GLU A 143 -0.69 8.15 -7.55
CA GLU A 143 -0.52 9.47 -6.95
C GLU A 143 -0.53 9.41 -5.41
N VAL A 144 -1.54 8.75 -4.83
CA VAL A 144 -1.59 8.53 -3.37
C VAL A 144 -0.36 7.80 -2.87
N GLN A 145 0.04 6.73 -3.54
CA GLN A 145 1.23 5.95 -3.18
C GLN A 145 2.49 6.80 -3.16
N LYS A 146 2.74 7.58 -4.21
CA LYS A 146 3.93 8.41 -4.35
C LYS A 146 4.01 9.50 -3.29
N LEU A 147 2.90 10.24 -3.08
CA LEU A 147 2.81 11.24 -2.03
C LEU A 147 3.07 10.63 -0.64
N SER A 148 2.49 9.47 -0.39
CA SER A 148 2.67 8.76 0.88
C SER A 148 4.11 8.31 1.10
N ILE A 149 4.77 7.75 0.08
CA ILE A 149 6.19 7.35 0.15
C ILE A 149 7.09 8.58 0.37
N PHE A 150 6.82 9.67 -0.34
CA PHE A 150 7.55 10.92 -0.19
C PHE A 150 7.47 11.46 1.25
N LEU A 151 6.26 11.60 1.79
CA LEU A 151 6.03 12.08 3.14
C LEU A 151 6.62 11.15 4.21
N PHE A 152 6.55 9.84 3.98
CA PHE A 152 7.16 8.87 4.87
C PHE A 152 8.68 9.02 4.95
N ARG A 153 9.36 9.19 3.80
CA ARG A 153 10.82 9.37 3.75
C ARG A 153 11.30 10.66 4.39
N LEU A 154 10.45 11.69 4.40
CA LEU A 154 10.74 12.97 5.07
C LEU A 154 10.35 12.98 6.55
N GLU A 155 9.94 11.84 7.10
CA GLU A 155 9.41 11.73 8.49
C GLU A 155 8.23 12.70 8.76
N ALA A 156 7.57 13.16 7.70
CA ALA A 156 6.44 14.09 7.73
C ALA A 156 5.10 13.36 7.52
N PHE A 157 5.03 12.10 7.84
CA PHE A 157 3.91 11.22 7.55
C PHE A 157 2.66 11.59 8.37
N PRO A 158 1.51 11.89 7.74
CA PRO A 158 0.32 12.36 8.44
C PRO A 158 -0.50 11.20 9.02
N GLU A 159 -0.14 10.72 10.20
CA GLU A 159 -0.77 9.58 10.87
C GLU A 159 -2.30 9.70 11.02
N ASN A 160 -2.80 10.90 11.34
CA ASN A 160 -4.22 11.17 11.48
C ASN A 160 -5.00 10.98 10.18
N ILE A 161 -4.42 11.30 9.03
CA ILE A 161 -5.02 11.09 7.71
C ILE A 161 -5.18 9.59 7.45
N TRP A 162 -4.16 8.79 7.79
CA TRP A 162 -4.20 7.35 7.61
C TRP A 162 -5.16 6.64 8.55
N ILE A 163 -5.29 7.09 9.80
CA ILE A 163 -6.31 6.58 10.72
C ILE A 163 -7.71 6.85 10.14
N ARG A 164 -7.94 8.05 9.60
CA ARG A 164 -9.21 8.38 8.94
C ARG A 164 -9.46 7.49 7.72
N ALA A 165 -8.46 7.37 6.84
CA ALA A 165 -8.54 6.52 5.65
C ALA A 165 -8.83 5.05 6.00
N ASN A 166 -8.25 4.56 7.09
CA ASN A 166 -8.47 3.21 7.59
C ASN A 166 -9.92 2.94 8.02
N ARG A 167 -10.57 3.93 8.61
CA ARG A 167 -11.95 3.82 9.11
C ARG A 167 -13.02 3.94 8.03
N ASN A 168 -12.66 4.43 6.85
CA ASN A 168 -13.58 4.57 5.73
C ASN A 168 -13.41 3.42 4.72
N PRO A 169 -14.45 2.62 4.44
CA PRO A 169 -14.37 1.48 3.51
C PRO A 169 -13.88 1.86 2.10
N GLN A 170 -14.12 3.08 1.63
CA GLN A 170 -13.71 3.54 0.30
C GLN A 170 -12.21 3.82 0.19
N THR A 171 -11.58 4.26 1.28
CA THR A 171 -10.16 4.60 1.34
C THR A 171 -9.31 3.53 1.99
N ARG A 172 -9.92 2.55 2.65
CA ARG A 172 -9.24 1.40 3.30
C ARG A 172 -8.34 0.63 2.34
N LEU A 173 -8.71 0.58 1.05
CA LEU A 173 -7.90 -0.01 -0.01
C LEU A 173 -6.47 0.54 -0.06
N PHE A 174 -6.26 1.83 0.27
CA PHE A 174 -4.91 2.41 0.27
C PHE A 174 -4.05 1.87 1.41
N VAL A 175 -4.66 1.57 2.55
CA VAL A 175 -3.97 0.92 3.66
C VAL A 175 -3.63 -0.53 3.31
N GLU A 176 -4.50 -1.23 2.58
CA GLU A 176 -4.28 -2.62 2.18
C GLU A 176 -3.23 -2.77 1.07
N ALA A 177 -3.37 -1.98 0.00
CA ALA A 177 -2.62 -2.19 -1.22
C ALA A 177 -1.27 -1.47 -1.24
N TYR A 178 -1.19 -0.31 -0.58
CA TYR A 178 -0.02 0.58 -0.70
C TYR A 178 0.34 1.23 0.64
N PRO A 179 0.58 0.44 1.69
CA PRO A 179 0.94 1.01 2.98
C PRO A 179 2.31 1.69 2.86
N PRO A 180 2.40 2.99 3.10
CA PRO A 180 3.68 3.70 3.11
C PRO A 180 4.41 3.54 4.43
N ILE A 181 3.89 2.74 5.36
CA ILE A 181 4.36 2.56 6.72
C ILE A 181 4.87 1.15 6.95
N ASP A 182 5.84 1.03 7.81
CA ASP A 182 6.23 -0.26 8.38
C ASP A 182 5.15 -0.73 9.37
N TYR A 183 4.44 -1.80 9.05
CA TYR A 183 3.42 -2.40 9.92
C TYR A 183 3.96 -2.89 11.27
N MET A 184 5.28 -3.09 11.37
CA MET A 184 5.94 -3.49 12.62
C MET A 184 6.31 -2.30 13.50
N SER A 185 6.22 -1.08 12.99
CA SER A 185 6.37 0.15 13.78
C SER A 185 5.27 0.27 14.83
N ALA A 186 5.46 1.15 15.81
CA ALA A 186 4.44 1.41 16.82
C ALA A 186 3.14 1.91 16.19
N PHE A 187 3.24 2.84 15.25
CA PHE A 187 2.08 3.35 14.51
C PHE A 187 1.43 2.27 13.64
N GLY A 188 2.22 1.49 12.90
CA GLY A 188 1.70 0.40 12.07
C GLY A 188 0.92 -0.64 12.85
N LYS A 189 1.38 -1.01 14.04
CA LYS A 189 0.65 -1.91 14.96
C LYS A 189 -0.68 -1.29 15.42
N THR A 190 -0.67 -0.02 15.81
CA THR A 190 -1.88 0.71 16.21
C THR A 190 -2.87 0.77 15.05
N LEU A 191 -2.40 1.10 13.84
CA LEU A 191 -3.23 1.16 12.65
C LEU A 191 -3.88 -0.20 12.33
N MET A 192 -3.13 -1.30 12.44
CA MET A 192 -3.68 -2.63 12.17
C MET A 192 -4.66 -3.10 13.25
N GLN A 193 -4.48 -2.70 14.49
CA GLN A 193 -5.45 -2.94 15.56
C GLN A 193 -6.75 -2.16 15.33
N ASP A 194 -6.65 -0.87 15.01
CA ASP A 194 -7.81 -0.03 14.63
C ASP A 194 -8.53 -0.62 13.42
N TYR A 195 -7.77 -1.08 12.43
CA TYR A 195 -8.29 -1.76 11.25
C TYR A 195 -9.12 -3.00 11.64
N LEU A 196 -8.57 -3.85 12.49
CA LEU A 196 -9.25 -5.07 12.93
C LEU A 196 -10.57 -4.76 13.67
N MET A 197 -10.58 -3.70 14.48
CA MET A 197 -11.78 -3.27 15.22
C MET A 197 -12.89 -2.74 14.30
N THR A 198 -12.53 -2.18 13.16
CA THR A 198 -13.45 -1.60 12.16
C THR A 198 -13.71 -2.51 10.97
N ALA A 199 -13.15 -3.73 10.96
CA ALA A 199 -13.23 -4.68 9.86
C ALA A 199 -14.65 -5.27 9.70
N ASP A 200 -15.29 -4.98 8.58
CA ASP A 200 -16.66 -5.42 8.28
C ASP A 200 -16.68 -6.71 7.45
N SER A 201 -15.66 -6.90 6.59
CA SER A 201 -15.58 -8.05 5.67
C SER A 201 -14.64 -9.15 6.18
N THR A 202 -14.78 -10.35 5.62
CA THR A 202 -13.86 -11.46 5.83
C THR A 202 -12.45 -11.09 5.32
N GLN A 203 -12.36 -10.39 4.20
CA GLN A 203 -11.08 -9.92 3.64
C GLN A 203 -10.36 -8.99 4.60
N ASP A 204 -11.06 -7.98 5.14
CA ASP A 204 -10.47 -7.00 6.06
C ASP A 204 -9.94 -7.70 7.33
N ARG A 205 -10.75 -8.60 7.89
CA ARG A 205 -10.33 -9.38 9.07
C ARG A 205 -9.12 -10.28 8.78
N LEU A 206 -9.10 -10.92 7.60
CA LEU A 206 -7.99 -11.77 7.19
C LEU A 206 -6.72 -10.95 7.00
N PHE A 207 -6.84 -9.79 6.34
CA PHE A 207 -5.73 -8.87 6.11
C PHE A 207 -5.11 -8.42 7.44
N SER A 208 -5.88 -7.80 8.33
CA SER A 208 -5.37 -7.25 9.58
C SER A 208 -4.80 -8.32 10.50
N LYS A 209 -5.50 -9.44 10.71
CA LYS A 209 -4.99 -10.55 11.53
C LYS A 209 -3.68 -11.12 11.01
N SER A 210 -3.56 -11.29 9.69
CA SER A 210 -2.33 -11.82 9.10
C SER A 210 -1.13 -10.86 9.24
N ILE A 211 -1.35 -9.55 9.17
CA ILE A 211 -0.30 -8.54 9.43
C ILE A 211 0.10 -8.55 10.91
N ILE A 212 -0.87 -8.56 11.83
CA ILE A 212 -0.59 -8.63 13.27
C ILE A 212 0.22 -9.88 13.60
N ALA A 213 -0.18 -11.04 13.06
CA ALA A 213 0.55 -12.29 13.25
C ALA A 213 1.99 -12.21 12.69
N THR A 214 2.18 -11.61 11.50
CA THR A 214 3.52 -11.35 10.95
C THR A 214 4.38 -10.56 11.94
N GLY A 215 3.82 -9.51 12.54
CA GLY A 215 4.51 -8.68 13.52
C GLY A 215 4.96 -9.45 14.74
N LEU A 216 4.11 -10.29 15.28
CA LEU A 216 4.44 -11.13 16.42
C LEU A 216 5.54 -12.15 16.08
N ILE A 217 5.46 -12.78 14.90
CA ILE A 217 6.47 -13.72 14.41
C ILE A 217 7.82 -13.02 14.24
N TYR A 218 7.85 -11.89 13.57
CA TYR A 218 9.10 -11.18 13.25
C TYR A 218 9.78 -10.58 14.48
N THR A 219 9.01 -10.19 15.48
CA THR A 219 9.57 -9.70 16.77
C THR A 219 9.98 -10.82 17.71
N GLY A 220 9.67 -12.08 17.40
CA GLY A 220 10.04 -13.24 18.22
C GLY A 220 9.19 -13.40 19.49
N ILE A 221 8.07 -12.69 19.58
CA ILE A 221 7.13 -12.86 20.68
C ILE A 221 6.36 -14.17 20.45
N ILE A 222 6.80 -15.18 21.13
CA ILE A 222 6.18 -16.52 21.30
C ILE A 222 5.50 -17.05 20.02
N TYR A 223 6.24 -17.82 19.24
CA TYR A 223 5.74 -18.50 18.03
C TYR A 223 4.37 -19.17 18.20
N SER A 224 4.16 -19.87 19.33
CA SER A 224 2.90 -20.56 19.60
C SER A 224 1.71 -19.62 19.62
N ILE A 225 1.77 -18.51 20.35
CA ILE A 225 0.67 -17.55 20.47
C ILE A 225 0.41 -16.83 19.15
N ALA A 226 1.49 -16.45 18.44
CA ALA A 226 1.35 -15.80 17.14
C ALA A 226 0.69 -16.71 16.12
N LEU A 227 1.09 -17.98 16.08
CA LEU A 227 0.59 -18.96 15.12
C LEU A 227 -0.78 -19.52 15.50
N ASP A 228 -1.13 -19.58 16.77
CA ASP A 228 -2.50 -19.91 17.22
C ASP A 228 -3.51 -18.83 16.81
N SER A 229 -3.07 -17.58 16.74
CA SER A 229 -3.93 -16.45 16.30
C SER A 229 -4.14 -16.38 14.79
N VAL A 230 -3.39 -17.14 13.99
CA VAL A 230 -3.51 -17.17 12.53
C VAL A 230 -4.82 -17.85 12.13
N PRO A 231 -5.66 -17.20 11.29
CA PRO A 231 -6.89 -17.80 10.80
C PRO A 231 -6.63 -19.10 10.03
N GLU A 232 -7.50 -20.08 10.17
CA GLU A 232 -7.46 -21.25 9.31
C GLU A 232 -8.15 -20.96 7.98
N ILE A 233 -7.45 -21.27 6.87
CA ILE A 233 -8.03 -21.25 5.53
C ILE A 233 -8.22 -22.68 5.06
N MET A 234 -9.48 -23.07 4.86
CA MET A 234 -9.85 -24.42 4.39
C MET A 234 -9.83 -24.54 2.87
N GLY A 235 -9.76 -23.41 2.14
CA GLY A 235 -9.75 -23.35 0.69
C GLY A 235 -9.38 -21.96 0.18
N ILE A 236 -9.11 -21.86 -1.12
CA ILE A 236 -8.89 -20.57 -1.77
C ILE A 236 -10.24 -19.91 -2.03
N ASP A 237 -10.42 -18.70 -1.56
CA ASP A 237 -11.59 -17.86 -1.82
C ASP A 237 -11.27 -16.84 -2.92
N THR A 238 -11.90 -16.99 -4.08
CA THR A 238 -11.66 -16.11 -5.25
C THR A 238 -12.22 -14.71 -5.07
N SER A 239 -13.09 -14.49 -4.08
CA SER A 239 -13.64 -13.18 -3.75
C SER A 239 -12.69 -12.33 -2.87
N ILE A 240 -11.74 -12.98 -2.21
CA ILE A 240 -10.77 -12.36 -1.31
C ILE A 240 -9.46 -12.10 -2.07
N HIS A 241 -8.83 -10.96 -1.81
CA HIS A 241 -7.53 -10.60 -2.39
C HIS A 241 -6.48 -11.69 -2.13
N PRO A 242 -5.62 -12.04 -3.13
CA PRO A 242 -4.64 -13.12 -2.99
C PRO A 242 -3.60 -12.91 -1.89
N MET A 243 -3.14 -11.67 -1.63
CA MET A 243 -2.08 -11.41 -0.65
C MET A 243 -2.39 -11.81 0.79
N PRO A 244 -3.55 -11.45 1.39
CA PRO A 244 -3.91 -11.93 2.72
C PRO A 244 -3.98 -13.44 2.81
N GLN A 245 -4.53 -14.11 1.78
CA GLN A 245 -4.62 -15.56 1.73
C GLN A 245 -3.23 -16.22 1.66
N ALA A 246 -2.34 -15.69 0.81
CA ALA A 246 -0.96 -16.15 0.72
C ALA A 246 -0.25 -16.05 2.07
N ARG A 247 -0.38 -14.91 2.75
CA ARG A 247 0.23 -14.70 4.06
C ARG A 247 -0.28 -15.70 5.09
N VAL A 248 -1.57 -15.89 5.19
CA VAL A 248 -2.16 -16.85 6.14
C VAL A 248 -1.76 -18.28 5.83
N LEU A 249 -1.78 -18.71 4.56
CA LEU A 249 -1.32 -20.06 4.16
C LEU A 249 0.15 -20.26 4.50
N GLY A 250 0.98 -19.26 4.25
CA GLY A 250 2.40 -19.29 4.58
C GLY A 250 2.68 -19.35 6.09
N GLN A 251 1.96 -18.56 6.87
CA GLN A 251 2.04 -18.61 8.34
C GLN A 251 1.62 -19.98 8.89
N ASN A 252 0.57 -20.59 8.33
CA ASN A 252 0.19 -21.94 8.69
C ASN A 252 1.25 -23.00 8.27
N LEU A 253 1.91 -22.82 7.13
CA LEU A 253 3.04 -23.66 6.73
C LEU A 253 4.20 -23.57 7.75
N LEU A 254 4.54 -22.37 8.18
CA LEU A 254 5.56 -22.15 9.20
C LEU A 254 5.16 -22.75 10.56
N ALA A 255 3.89 -22.67 10.93
CA ALA A 255 3.35 -23.29 12.13
C ALA A 255 3.52 -24.82 12.14
N LEU A 256 3.36 -25.45 10.98
CA LEU A 256 3.59 -26.88 10.81
C LEU A 256 5.07 -27.25 10.99
N LYS A 257 5.99 -26.45 10.41
CA LYS A 257 7.44 -26.65 10.58
C LYS A 257 7.84 -26.67 12.06
N HIS A 258 7.25 -25.78 12.86
CA HIS A 258 7.56 -25.64 14.27
C HIS A 258 6.70 -26.53 15.19
N ASN A 259 5.94 -27.48 14.64
CA ASN A 259 5.06 -28.41 15.38
C ASN A 259 4.03 -27.72 16.30
N VAL A 260 3.67 -26.47 16.01
CA VAL A 260 2.66 -25.73 16.76
C VAL A 260 1.24 -26.24 16.43
N LYS A 261 1.04 -26.73 15.20
CA LYS A 261 -0.21 -27.33 14.74
C LYS A 261 0.02 -28.79 14.31
N THR A 262 -0.54 -29.75 15.05
CA THR A 262 -0.20 -31.18 14.95
C THR A 262 -1.05 -32.05 14.01
N LYS A 263 -1.87 -31.46 13.13
CA LYS A 263 -2.74 -32.25 12.24
C LYS A 263 -2.07 -32.56 10.89
N THR A 264 -1.49 -33.78 10.77
CA THR A 264 -0.83 -34.26 9.53
C THR A 264 -1.68 -34.17 8.26
N ASN A 265 -3.00 -34.27 8.35
CA ASN A 265 -3.90 -34.12 7.20
C ASN A 265 -4.03 -32.66 6.72
N GLN A 266 -3.84 -31.69 7.61
CA GLN A 266 -3.88 -30.27 7.26
C GLN A 266 -2.61 -29.83 6.49
N SER A 267 -1.46 -30.43 6.78
CA SER A 267 -0.20 -30.15 6.08
C SER A 267 -0.32 -30.40 4.57
N LYS A 268 -0.85 -31.55 4.18
CA LYS A 268 -1.05 -31.89 2.75
C LYS A 268 -2.06 -30.95 2.08
N SER A 269 -3.09 -30.53 2.82
CA SER A 269 -4.10 -29.59 2.32
C SER A 269 -3.49 -28.21 2.07
N PHE A 270 -2.71 -27.64 3.00
CA PHE A 270 -2.10 -26.34 2.81
C PHE A 270 -1.09 -26.31 1.67
N ARG A 271 -0.22 -27.33 1.56
CA ARG A 271 0.70 -27.44 0.42
C ARG A 271 -0.04 -27.46 -0.92
N LYS A 272 -1.12 -28.25 -1.03
CA LYS A 272 -1.95 -28.31 -2.24
C LYS A 272 -2.52 -26.93 -2.60
N LEU A 273 -3.05 -26.18 -1.63
CA LEU A 273 -3.57 -24.84 -1.85
C LEU A 273 -2.46 -23.86 -2.28
N ILE A 274 -1.29 -23.94 -1.68
CA ILE A 274 -0.14 -23.10 -2.04
C ILE A 274 0.30 -23.41 -3.48
N ILE A 275 0.45 -24.68 -3.84
CA ILE A 275 0.82 -25.09 -5.20
C ILE A 275 -0.22 -24.61 -6.22
N GLN A 276 -1.51 -24.76 -5.91
CA GLN A 276 -2.58 -24.26 -6.74
C GLN A 276 -2.50 -22.74 -6.92
N GLY A 277 -2.31 -22.00 -5.84
CA GLY A 277 -2.15 -20.54 -5.89
C GLY A 277 -0.95 -20.10 -6.75
N ILE A 278 0.21 -20.75 -6.60
CA ILE A 278 1.42 -20.44 -7.38
C ILE A 278 1.22 -20.73 -8.87
N LYS A 279 0.67 -21.92 -9.21
CA LYS A 279 0.55 -22.37 -10.60
C LYS A 279 -0.57 -21.71 -11.39
N SER A 280 -1.63 -21.27 -10.70
CA SER A 280 -2.88 -20.86 -11.35
C SER A 280 -3.36 -19.46 -10.89
N GLU A 281 -2.47 -18.61 -10.39
CA GLU A 281 -2.81 -17.31 -9.81
C GLU A 281 -3.75 -16.48 -10.69
N ASN A 282 -3.39 -16.28 -11.96
CA ASN A 282 -4.18 -15.47 -12.89
C ASN A 282 -5.57 -16.06 -13.19
N ASN A 283 -5.69 -17.38 -13.16
CA ASN A 283 -6.95 -18.09 -13.38
C ASN A 283 -7.85 -18.06 -12.14
N ILE A 284 -7.24 -18.12 -10.95
CA ILE A 284 -7.96 -18.15 -9.68
C ILE A 284 -8.45 -16.73 -9.33
N TRP A 285 -7.62 -15.72 -9.57
CA TRP A 285 -7.91 -14.34 -9.24
C TRP A 285 -7.89 -13.39 -10.45
N PRO A 286 -8.72 -13.61 -11.48
CA PRO A 286 -8.70 -12.79 -12.71
C PRO A 286 -9.00 -11.31 -12.44
N ARG A 287 -9.74 -10.99 -11.37
CA ARG A 287 -9.99 -9.60 -10.95
C ARG A 287 -8.74 -8.86 -10.51
N TRP A 288 -7.71 -9.59 -10.09
CA TRP A 288 -6.47 -9.06 -9.52
C TRP A 288 -5.27 -9.29 -10.45
N SER A 289 -5.48 -9.92 -11.62
CA SER A 289 -4.41 -10.27 -12.57
C SER A 289 -3.63 -9.06 -13.11
N ASN A 290 -4.23 -7.88 -13.09
CA ASN A 290 -3.55 -6.62 -13.48
C ASN A 290 -2.71 -6.01 -12.33
N PHE A 291 -2.80 -6.55 -11.14
CA PHE A 291 -2.00 -6.18 -10.00
C PHE A 291 -1.00 -7.30 -9.80
N HIS A 292 0.25 -7.05 -10.11
CA HIS A 292 1.43 -7.93 -9.94
C HIS A 292 1.24 -9.16 -9.04
N CYS A 293 1.89 -10.25 -9.34
CA CYS A 293 2.10 -11.51 -8.62
C CYS A 293 1.84 -11.49 -7.11
N ASN A 294 0.66 -11.10 -6.72
CA ASN A 294 0.37 -10.80 -5.33
C ASN A 294 0.46 -12.06 -4.44
N PHE A 295 0.02 -13.22 -4.98
CA PHE A 295 0.09 -14.47 -4.23
C PHE A 295 1.52 -14.98 -4.13
N LYS A 296 2.22 -15.10 -5.27
CA LYS A 296 3.59 -15.62 -5.35
C LYS A 296 4.57 -14.79 -4.53
N PHE A 297 4.49 -13.47 -4.62
CA PHE A 297 5.34 -12.59 -3.84
C PHE A 297 5.11 -12.75 -2.34
N LYS A 298 3.86 -12.80 -1.93
CA LYS A 298 3.55 -12.80 -0.50
C LYS A 298 3.70 -14.17 0.15
N ILE A 299 3.59 -15.26 -0.61
CA ILE A 299 3.85 -16.62 -0.10
C ILE A 299 5.35 -16.93 -0.03
N ALA A 300 6.17 -16.26 -0.87
CA ALA A 300 7.59 -16.56 -1.00
C ALA A 300 8.36 -16.45 0.32
N GLU A 301 8.14 -15.37 1.07
CA GLU A 301 8.80 -15.16 2.36
C GLU A 301 8.56 -16.33 3.33
N TRP A 302 7.35 -16.88 3.34
CA TRP A 302 6.95 -17.96 4.23
C TRP A 302 7.48 -19.31 3.78
N ILE A 303 7.55 -19.56 2.46
CA ILE A 303 8.14 -20.77 1.89
C ILE A 303 9.64 -20.80 2.20
N ILE A 304 10.34 -19.67 2.05
CA ILE A 304 11.75 -19.54 2.41
C ILE A 304 11.96 -19.85 3.90
N LEU A 305 11.19 -19.23 4.78
CA LEU A 305 11.30 -19.45 6.22
C LEU A 305 10.93 -20.88 6.65
N SER A 306 10.04 -21.53 5.90
CA SER A 306 9.68 -22.93 6.15
C SER A 306 10.71 -23.94 5.64
N GLU A 307 11.59 -23.56 4.70
CA GLU A 307 12.55 -24.43 4.01
C GLU A 307 11.89 -25.65 3.33
N ASP A 308 10.66 -25.50 2.85
CA ASP A 308 9.96 -26.56 2.16
C ASP A 308 10.52 -26.73 0.73
N ILE A 309 11.36 -27.75 0.55
CA ILE A 309 12.13 -27.97 -0.69
C ILE A 309 11.24 -28.14 -1.92
N GLU A 310 10.10 -28.83 -1.80
CA GLU A 310 9.16 -29.00 -2.90
C GLU A 310 8.54 -27.66 -3.32
N LEU A 311 8.08 -26.87 -2.36
CA LEU A 311 7.48 -25.57 -2.63
C LEU A 311 8.53 -24.56 -3.12
N LEU A 312 9.77 -24.59 -2.62
CA LEU A 312 10.88 -23.76 -3.09
C LEU A 312 11.21 -24.03 -4.57
N SER A 313 11.24 -25.31 -4.98
CA SER A 313 11.47 -25.66 -6.39
C SER A 313 10.34 -25.14 -7.29
N ILE A 314 9.08 -25.33 -6.91
CA ILE A 314 7.92 -24.83 -7.66
C ILE A 314 7.92 -23.30 -7.75
N LEU A 315 8.26 -22.62 -6.67
CA LEU A 315 8.32 -21.17 -6.61
C LEU A 315 9.45 -20.61 -7.49
N ASN A 316 10.64 -21.21 -7.44
CA ASN A 316 11.78 -20.82 -8.28
C ASN A 316 11.45 -20.96 -9.78
N ASP A 317 10.78 -22.02 -10.18
CA ASP A 317 10.35 -22.21 -11.57
C ASP A 317 9.29 -21.18 -11.97
N ALA A 318 8.35 -20.87 -11.09
CA ALA A 318 7.33 -19.85 -11.34
C ALA A 318 7.96 -18.45 -11.51
N PHE A 319 9.03 -18.14 -10.78
CA PHE A 319 9.76 -16.88 -10.92
C PHE A 319 10.59 -16.78 -12.21
N LYS A 320 11.13 -17.89 -12.70
CA LYS A 320 11.81 -17.93 -14.02
C LYS A 320 10.85 -17.56 -15.15
N ILE A 321 9.65 -18.15 -15.17
CA ILE A 321 8.62 -17.88 -16.17
C ILE A 321 8.21 -16.42 -16.10
N HIS A 322 7.98 -15.90 -14.91
CA HIS A 322 7.54 -14.53 -14.71
C HIS A 322 8.54 -13.48 -15.24
N ARG A 323 9.85 -13.75 -15.15
CA ARG A 323 10.89 -12.85 -15.68
C ARG A 323 10.87 -12.74 -17.20
N ASN A 324 10.40 -13.78 -17.89
CA ASN A 324 10.33 -13.82 -19.35
C ASN A 324 9.08 -13.14 -19.92
N ASP A 325 8.02 -12.95 -19.12
CA ASP A 325 6.76 -12.34 -19.52
C ASP A 325 6.78 -10.80 -19.34
N GLN A 326 7.86 -10.13 -19.73
CA GLN A 326 8.09 -8.69 -19.49
C GLN A 326 7.04 -7.74 -20.10
N GLU A 327 6.26 -8.18 -21.09
CA GLU A 327 5.32 -7.30 -21.80
C GLU A 327 3.99 -7.07 -21.06
N LEU A 328 3.64 -7.88 -20.07
CA LEU A 328 2.29 -7.87 -19.48
C LEU A 328 2.14 -7.05 -18.20
N TYR A 329 3.23 -6.62 -17.53
CA TYR A 329 3.12 -6.05 -16.19
C TYR A 329 3.95 -4.78 -16.00
N TYR A 330 3.30 -3.77 -15.43
CA TYR A 330 3.94 -2.57 -14.89
C TYR A 330 4.78 -2.97 -13.67
N ARG A 331 6.05 -3.30 -13.89
CA ARG A 331 7.00 -3.58 -12.80
C ARG A 331 7.55 -2.26 -12.27
N SER A 332 7.56 -2.12 -10.94
CA SER A 332 8.42 -1.14 -10.31
C SER A 332 9.81 -1.77 -10.10
N ASN A 333 10.86 -0.96 -10.09
CA ASN A 333 12.21 -1.44 -9.77
C ASN A 333 12.29 -2.14 -8.39
N SER A 334 11.36 -1.84 -7.48
CA SER A 334 11.24 -2.49 -6.18
C SER A 334 10.69 -3.92 -6.27
N ASP A 335 9.74 -4.17 -7.18
CA ASP A 335 9.18 -5.51 -7.37
C ASP A 335 10.23 -6.45 -7.98
N ASP A 336 11.04 -5.96 -8.92
CA ASP A 336 12.13 -6.74 -9.52
C ASP A 336 13.21 -7.08 -8.49
N CYS A 337 13.56 -6.14 -7.63
CA CYS A 337 14.52 -6.36 -6.55
C CYS A 337 14.04 -7.41 -5.55
N THR A 338 12.78 -7.34 -5.14
CA THR A 338 12.17 -8.33 -4.22
C THR A 338 12.08 -9.72 -4.87
N LEU A 339 11.73 -9.78 -6.15
CA LEU A 339 11.67 -11.03 -6.91
C LEU A 339 13.04 -11.70 -6.98
N ASP A 340 14.07 -10.94 -7.36
CA ASP A 340 15.43 -11.46 -7.49
C ASP A 340 15.95 -11.92 -6.12
N LEU A 341 15.66 -11.19 -5.06
CA LEU A 341 16.04 -11.60 -3.70
C LEU A 341 15.38 -12.92 -3.28
N TYR A 342 14.07 -13.07 -3.51
CA TYR A 342 13.39 -14.34 -3.19
C TYR A 342 13.89 -15.50 -4.05
N ARG A 343 14.17 -15.25 -5.32
CA ARG A 343 14.75 -16.24 -6.21
C ARG A 343 16.15 -16.68 -5.75
N ALA A 344 16.99 -15.73 -5.35
CA ALA A 344 18.31 -16.04 -4.81
C ALA A 344 18.24 -16.90 -3.53
N TRP A 345 17.29 -16.62 -2.63
CA TRP A 345 17.04 -17.47 -1.46
C TRP A 345 16.57 -18.88 -1.84
N CYS A 346 15.67 -19.01 -2.82
CA CYS A 346 15.25 -20.33 -3.31
C CYS A 346 16.45 -21.12 -3.84
N LEU A 347 17.29 -20.53 -4.67
CA LEU A 347 18.48 -21.15 -5.22
C LEU A 347 19.48 -21.55 -4.12
N TYR A 348 19.71 -20.67 -3.15
CA TYR A 348 20.60 -20.96 -2.02
C TYR A 348 20.15 -22.18 -1.23
N ILE A 349 18.86 -22.24 -0.84
CA ILE A 349 18.33 -23.36 -0.05
C ILE A 349 18.28 -24.66 -0.87
N LEU A 350 18.07 -24.58 -2.19
CA LEU A 350 18.11 -25.72 -3.11
C LEU A 350 19.56 -26.20 -3.40
N GLY A 351 20.58 -25.54 -2.86
CA GLY A 351 21.98 -25.92 -2.99
C GLY A 351 22.73 -25.29 -4.17
N ASP A 352 22.05 -24.50 -5.01
CA ASP A 352 22.65 -23.80 -6.15
C ASP A 352 23.19 -22.43 -5.73
N LYS A 353 24.32 -22.45 -4.98
CA LYS A 353 24.95 -21.24 -4.44
C LYS A 353 25.52 -20.34 -5.52
N GLU A 354 26.05 -20.89 -6.62
CA GLU A 354 26.63 -20.11 -7.72
C GLU A 354 25.57 -19.26 -8.42
N SER A 355 24.44 -19.87 -8.76
CA SER A 355 23.31 -19.12 -9.33
C SER A 355 22.72 -18.09 -8.35
N ALA A 356 22.67 -18.41 -7.06
CA ALA A 356 22.21 -17.47 -6.03
C ALA A 356 23.13 -16.24 -5.95
N MET A 357 24.45 -16.44 -5.95
CA MET A 357 25.46 -15.36 -6.00
C MET A 357 25.28 -14.48 -7.24
N SER A 358 25.19 -15.10 -8.42
CA SER A 358 24.98 -14.37 -9.67
C SER A 358 23.71 -13.52 -9.67
N VAL A 359 22.62 -14.00 -9.08
CA VAL A 359 21.37 -13.22 -8.96
C VAL A 359 21.57 -12.01 -8.04
N ILE A 360 22.19 -12.19 -6.87
CA ILE A 360 22.44 -11.11 -5.90
C ILE A 360 23.38 -10.04 -6.45
N GLU A 361 24.45 -10.44 -7.14
CA GLU A 361 25.42 -9.52 -7.72
C GLU A 361 24.83 -8.65 -8.85
N ASN A 362 23.80 -9.15 -9.52
CA ASN A 362 23.08 -8.43 -10.57
C ASN A 362 22.00 -7.47 -10.03
N ILE A 363 21.74 -7.43 -8.73
CA ILE A 363 20.85 -6.44 -8.14
C ILE A 363 21.58 -5.09 -8.09
N GLU A 364 21.37 -4.25 -9.10
CA GLU A 364 22.07 -2.96 -9.23
C GLU A 364 21.67 -1.93 -8.17
N ASN A 365 20.40 -1.94 -7.76
CA ASN A 365 19.84 -0.98 -6.81
C ASN A 365 18.86 -1.67 -5.88
N LEU A 366 19.17 -1.70 -4.58
CA LEU A 366 18.25 -2.18 -3.56
C LEU A 366 17.14 -1.12 -3.35
N LYS A 367 15.99 -1.35 -3.94
CA LYS A 367 14.80 -0.51 -3.75
C LYS A 367 13.65 -1.40 -3.30
N PHE A 368 13.32 -1.33 -2.04
CA PHE A 368 12.17 -2.04 -1.48
C PHE A 368 11.01 -1.06 -1.21
N LEU A 369 9.80 -1.58 -1.14
CA LEU A 369 8.65 -0.78 -0.70
C LEU A 369 8.83 -0.39 0.77
N PRO A 370 8.44 0.84 1.18
CA PRO A 370 8.70 1.34 2.53
C PRO A 370 8.23 0.41 3.66
N HIS A 371 7.10 -0.24 3.49
CA HIS A 371 6.54 -1.17 4.48
C HIS A 371 7.27 -2.52 4.55
N GLU A 372 8.05 -2.86 3.54
CA GLU A 372 8.84 -4.09 3.43
C GLU A 372 10.35 -3.84 3.53
N GLU A 373 10.78 -2.58 3.42
CA GLU A 373 12.20 -2.21 3.32
C GLU A 373 13.06 -2.85 4.42
N ARG A 374 12.57 -2.84 5.65
CA ARG A 374 13.32 -3.41 6.79
C ARG A 374 13.42 -4.93 6.74
N SER A 375 12.32 -5.60 6.46
CA SER A 375 12.33 -7.07 6.36
C SER A 375 13.12 -7.53 5.14
N MET A 376 12.94 -6.89 3.99
CA MET A 376 13.67 -7.24 2.78
C MET A 376 15.18 -6.97 2.91
N SER A 377 15.56 -5.89 3.57
CA SER A 377 16.97 -5.65 3.91
C SER A 377 17.55 -6.75 4.78
N MET A 378 16.80 -7.27 5.76
CA MET A 378 17.25 -8.41 6.57
C MET A 378 17.42 -9.68 5.73
N TYR A 379 16.48 -9.98 4.83
CA TYR A 379 16.64 -11.09 3.88
C TYR A 379 17.90 -10.93 3.03
N TYR A 380 18.13 -9.74 2.50
CA TYR A 380 19.30 -9.45 1.67
C TYR A 380 20.61 -9.63 2.44
N TYR A 381 20.78 -8.95 3.57
CA TYR A 381 22.03 -9.03 4.33
C TYR A 381 22.31 -10.42 4.91
N SER A 382 21.26 -11.14 5.32
CA SER A 382 21.41 -12.52 5.76
C SER A 382 21.93 -13.43 4.64
N LEU A 383 21.38 -13.29 3.42
CA LEU A 383 21.82 -14.10 2.28
C LEU A 383 23.24 -13.75 1.84
N VAL A 384 23.57 -12.48 1.75
CA VAL A 384 24.92 -12.00 1.43
C VAL A 384 25.96 -12.56 2.41
N THR A 385 25.65 -12.56 3.70
CA THR A 385 26.50 -13.15 4.74
C THR A 385 26.69 -14.67 4.53
N LYS A 386 25.60 -15.40 4.26
CA LYS A 386 25.64 -16.86 4.03
C LYS A 386 26.41 -17.25 2.76
N LEU A 387 26.36 -16.41 1.74
CA LEU A 387 27.10 -16.61 0.48
C LEU A 387 28.56 -16.17 0.58
N ASN A 388 29.03 -15.63 1.71
CA ASN A 388 30.37 -15.07 1.90
C ASN A 388 30.73 -14.05 0.82
N LEU A 389 29.78 -13.26 0.33
CA LEU A 389 30.03 -12.23 -0.66
C LEU A 389 30.87 -11.11 -0.05
N ASN A 390 31.99 -10.80 -0.70
CA ASN A 390 32.98 -9.83 -0.22
C ASN A 390 32.38 -8.43 -0.04
N SER A 391 32.93 -7.67 0.90
CA SER A 391 32.58 -6.30 1.28
C SER A 391 32.49 -5.28 0.12
N LYS A 392 32.97 -5.60 -1.09
CA LYS A 392 32.83 -4.75 -2.28
C LYS A 392 31.35 -4.57 -2.71
N THR A 393 30.51 -5.59 -2.50
CA THR A 393 29.08 -5.48 -2.73
C THR A 393 28.42 -4.62 -1.65
N TYR A 394 28.92 -4.66 -0.42
CA TYR A 394 28.54 -3.77 0.68
C TYR A 394 28.84 -2.29 0.38
N VAL A 395 29.99 -1.99 -0.22
CA VAL A 395 30.42 -0.61 -0.50
C VAL A 395 29.52 0.09 -1.52
N LYS A 396 28.98 -0.64 -2.49
CA LYS A 396 28.00 -0.06 -3.45
C LYS A 396 26.70 0.40 -2.78
N ILE A 397 26.31 -0.23 -1.69
CA ILE A 397 25.11 0.10 -0.92
C ILE A 397 25.38 1.21 0.09
N GLU A 398 26.55 1.21 0.74
CA GLU A 398 26.96 2.22 1.72
C GLU A 398 27.08 3.62 1.14
N ASP A 399 27.55 3.77 -0.12
CA ASP A 399 27.77 5.08 -0.73
C ASP A 399 26.48 5.81 -1.11
N LYS A 400 25.35 5.09 -1.27
CA LYS A 400 24.07 5.72 -1.64
C LYS A 400 23.11 5.96 -0.48
N ASN A 401 23.27 5.27 0.65
CA ASN A 401 22.42 5.42 1.83
C ASN A 401 23.28 5.61 3.09
N LYS A 402 23.94 6.76 3.19
CA LYS A 402 24.77 7.14 4.36
C LYS A 402 24.06 7.27 5.70
N SER A 403 22.79 6.95 5.78
CA SER A 403 22.06 6.97 7.05
C SER A 403 21.66 5.54 7.47
N SER A 404 22.45 4.93 8.31
CA SER A 404 22.05 4.14 9.47
C SER A 404 22.03 2.61 9.44
N LEU A 405 22.28 1.87 8.35
CA LEU A 405 22.14 0.40 8.40
C LEU A 405 23.41 -0.34 8.03
N ASN A 406 24.52 -0.08 8.75
CA ASN A 406 25.83 -0.62 8.43
C ASN A 406 26.07 -2.08 8.85
N SER A 407 25.11 -2.71 9.53
CA SER A 407 25.19 -4.13 9.85
C SER A 407 23.82 -4.75 10.11
N LEU A 408 23.72 -6.05 9.90
CA LEU A 408 22.52 -6.83 10.19
C LEU A 408 22.14 -6.75 11.69
N ASP A 409 23.13 -6.61 12.57
CA ASP A 409 22.92 -6.47 14.01
C ASP A 409 22.31 -5.11 14.34
N LEU A 410 22.75 -4.03 13.71
CA LEU A 410 22.16 -2.71 13.88
C LEU A 410 20.71 -2.69 13.40
N LEU A 411 20.45 -3.27 12.22
CA LEU A 411 19.10 -3.41 11.68
C LEU A 411 18.19 -4.19 12.63
N THR A 412 18.66 -5.33 13.17
CA THR A 412 17.93 -6.16 14.13
C THR A 412 17.57 -5.40 15.40
N ASN A 413 18.52 -4.67 15.96
CA ASN A 413 18.34 -3.91 17.20
C ASN A 413 17.38 -2.73 17.00
N GLN A 414 17.51 -2.00 15.91
CA GLN A 414 16.64 -0.86 15.61
C GLN A 414 15.21 -1.27 15.29
N THR A 415 15.03 -2.37 14.58
CA THR A 415 13.70 -2.81 14.11
C THR A 415 13.02 -3.74 15.10
N LYS A 416 13.75 -4.27 16.07
CA LYS A 416 13.27 -5.34 16.96
C LYS A 416 12.82 -6.62 16.23
N TYR A 417 13.35 -6.88 15.02
CA TYR A 417 13.02 -8.07 14.22
C TYR A 417 13.83 -9.31 14.63
N ILE A 418 13.94 -9.51 15.94
CA ILE A 418 14.76 -10.58 16.52
C ILE A 418 14.28 -11.96 16.08
N GLY A 419 12.98 -12.15 15.93
CA GLY A 419 12.40 -13.41 15.47
C GLY A 419 12.75 -13.70 14.02
N LEU A 420 12.60 -12.71 13.14
CA LEU A 420 12.97 -12.85 11.73
C LEU A 420 14.46 -13.16 11.59
N ARG A 421 15.33 -12.46 12.33
CA ARG A 421 16.77 -12.71 12.33
C ARG A 421 17.09 -14.15 12.69
N LYS A 422 16.54 -14.65 13.80
CA LYS A 422 16.78 -16.05 14.24
C LYS A 422 16.33 -17.06 13.19
N MET A 423 15.20 -16.82 12.54
CA MET A 423 14.73 -17.71 11.46
C MET A 423 15.69 -17.71 10.27
N LEU A 424 16.11 -16.53 9.79
CA LEU A 424 17.04 -16.42 8.67
C LEU A 424 18.40 -17.04 8.99
N ASP A 425 18.92 -16.87 10.20
CA ASP A 425 20.18 -17.47 10.64
C ASP A 425 20.11 -19.00 10.71
N SER A 426 18.94 -19.58 11.02
CA SER A 426 18.75 -21.03 11.10
C SER A 426 18.62 -21.72 9.74
N ILE A 427 18.38 -20.99 8.66
CA ILE A 427 18.28 -21.56 7.30
C ILE A 427 19.66 -22.05 6.83
N GLY A 428 19.73 -23.29 6.38
CA GLY A 428 20.90 -23.91 5.71
C GLY A 428 22.00 -24.24 6.61
#